data_db6fcf8c933d051d95ac97b5a93c87e0
#
_entry.id   db6fcf8c933d051d95ac97b5a93c87e0
#
_cell.length_a   1.000
_cell.length_b   1.000
_cell.length_c   1.000
_cell.angle_alpha   90.00
_cell.angle_beta   90.00
_cell.angle_gamma   90.00
#
_symmetry.space_group_name_H-M   'P 1'
#
loop_
_entity.id
_entity.type
_entity.pdbx_description
1 polymer ?
#
loop_
_entity_poly.entity_id
_entity_poly.type
_entity_poly.pdbx_seq_one_letter_code
_entity_poly.pdbx_strand_id
1 'polypeptide(L)'
;MPRRKTRTLTEVELEFMQVLWDEGEASTEAVQEALRRRGRELADGSVRKVLAILITKGYVTRRREGRAHLYRATVPQQEARHSLVADLLGRAFGGSAALMVASLLDGRDVRAGDIEAIKKLIAEREREDQP
;
A
#
# COMPACT_ATOMS: atom_id res chain seq x y z
N MET A 1 -10.66 19.70 1.93
CA MET A 1 -10.40 19.21 1.48
C MET A 1 -9.77 18.27 1.67
N PRO A 2 -9.79 17.76 1.63
CA PRO A 2 -9.28 16.79 2.06
C PRO A 2 -8.08 16.35 1.61
N ARG A 3 -7.53 16.13 1.62
CA ARG A 3 -6.68 15.77 1.27
C ARG A 3 -6.14 14.91 1.15
N ARG A 4 -5.81 14.60 1.32
CA ARG A 4 -5.36 13.88 1.08
C ARG A 4 -4.84 12.72 1.06
N LYS A 5 -5.41 12.10 1.10
CA LYS A 5 -5.07 10.80 0.87
C LYS A 5 -4.19 10.63 -0.28
N THR A 6 -3.94 11.64 -0.95
CA THR A 6 -2.94 11.62 -1.97
C THR A 6 -1.56 11.52 -1.37
N ARG A 7 -1.45 11.56 -0.08
CA ARG A 7 -0.17 11.46 0.55
C ARG A 7 0.40 10.09 0.37
N THR A 8 1.65 10.04 -0.04
CA THR A 8 2.35 8.78 -0.24
C THR A 8 2.64 8.11 1.09
N LEU A 9 2.52 6.81 1.12
CA LEU A 9 2.90 6.03 2.29
C LEU A 9 4.40 5.84 2.29
N THR A 10 5.03 6.02 3.44
CA THR A 10 6.43 5.69 3.59
C THR A 10 6.58 4.16 3.63
N GLU A 11 7.81 3.68 3.55
CA GLU A 11 8.06 2.26 3.59
C GLU A 11 7.51 1.63 4.86
N VAL A 12 7.77 2.26 6.00
CA VAL A 12 7.29 1.73 7.28
C VAL A 12 5.77 1.78 7.36
N GLU A 13 5.19 2.89 6.91
CA GLU A 13 3.73 3.03 6.91
C GLU A 13 3.08 1.96 6.05
N LEU A 14 3.69 1.64 4.92
CA LEU A 14 3.15 0.60 4.05
C LEU A 14 3.20 -0.77 4.74
N GLU A 15 4.26 -1.03 5.50
CA GLU A 15 4.35 -2.27 6.26
C GLU A 15 3.20 -2.37 7.27
N PHE A 16 2.87 -1.27 7.94
CA PHE A 16 1.73 -1.24 8.84
C PHE A 16 0.43 -1.54 8.09
N MET A 17 0.27 -0.92 6.93
CA MET A 17 -0.93 -1.14 6.15
C MET A 17 -1.04 -2.59 5.68
N GLN A 18 0.09 -3.22 5.30
CA GLN A 18 0.08 -4.63 4.92
C GLN A 18 -0.45 -5.48 6.07
N VAL A 19 -0.02 -5.18 7.29
CA VAL A 19 -0.51 -5.91 8.46
C VAL A 19 -2.02 -5.73 8.61
N LEU A 20 -2.50 -4.50 8.51
CA LEU A 20 -3.92 -4.23 8.72
C LEU A 20 -4.78 -4.83 7.61
N TRP A 21 -4.30 -4.83 6.38
CA TRP A 21 -5.05 -5.46 5.30
C TRP A 21 -5.12 -6.97 5.49
N ASP A 22 -4.04 -7.58 6.03
CA ASP A 22 -4.01 -9.02 6.25
C ASP A 22 -4.83 -9.43 7.46
N GLU A 23 -4.70 -8.67 8.56
CA GLU A 23 -5.33 -9.04 9.82
C GLU A 23 -6.79 -8.59 9.91
N GLY A 24 -7.14 -7.56 9.18
CA GLY A 24 -8.42 -6.91 9.31
C GLY A 24 -8.35 -5.86 10.39
N GLU A 25 -8.79 -6.20 11.58
CA GLU A 25 -8.76 -5.27 12.70
C GLU A 25 -7.75 -5.77 13.73
N ALA A 26 -6.94 -4.88 14.29
CA ALA A 26 -5.87 -5.30 15.18
C ALA A 26 -5.58 -4.25 16.24
N SER A 27 -5.23 -4.75 17.43
CA SER A 27 -4.77 -3.91 18.52
C SER A 27 -3.33 -3.45 18.27
N THR A 28 -2.87 -2.49 19.06
CA THR A 28 -1.48 -2.04 18.97
C THR A 28 -0.52 -3.21 19.16
N GLU A 29 -0.80 -4.07 20.14
CA GLU A 29 0.05 -5.22 20.44
C GLU A 29 0.08 -6.21 19.27
N ALA A 30 -1.09 -6.44 18.66
CA ALA A 30 -1.16 -7.36 17.53
C ALA A 30 -0.39 -6.82 16.34
N VAL A 31 -0.47 -5.52 16.10
CA VAL A 31 0.28 -4.88 15.02
C VAL A 31 1.78 -5.01 15.29
N GLN A 32 2.20 -4.72 16.53
CA GLN A 32 3.61 -4.81 16.91
C GLN A 32 4.15 -6.22 16.68
N GLU A 33 3.38 -7.22 17.10
CA GLU A 33 3.81 -8.61 16.95
C GLU A 33 3.85 -9.03 15.48
N ALA A 34 2.87 -8.62 14.70
CA ALA A 34 2.85 -8.96 13.27
C ALA A 34 4.05 -8.33 12.55
N LEU A 35 4.38 -7.09 12.91
CA LEU A 35 5.55 -6.43 12.32
C LEU A 35 6.83 -7.15 12.71
N ARG A 36 6.92 -7.57 13.96
CA ARG A 36 8.12 -8.27 14.44
C ARG A 36 8.33 -9.57 13.65
N ARG A 37 7.25 -10.28 13.39
CA ARG A 37 7.35 -11.52 12.61
C ARG A 37 7.79 -11.26 11.17
N ARG A 38 7.58 -10.04 10.69
CA ARG A 38 7.98 -9.65 9.33
C ARG A 38 9.36 -9.00 9.31
N GLY A 39 10.02 -8.96 10.45
CA GLY A 39 11.39 -8.43 10.53
C GLY A 39 11.49 -6.97 10.95
N ARG A 40 10.38 -6.35 11.32
CA ARG A 40 10.39 -4.95 11.76
C ARG A 40 10.12 -4.88 13.25
N GLU A 41 11.17 -4.61 14.00
CA GLU A 41 11.06 -4.53 15.45
C GLU A 41 10.91 -3.08 15.88
N LEU A 42 9.78 -2.74 16.48
CA LEU A 42 9.52 -1.39 16.93
C LEU A 42 9.01 -1.42 18.36
N ALA A 43 9.36 -0.39 19.11
CA ALA A 43 8.84 -0.22 20.46
C ALA A 43 7.37 0.18 20.40
N ASP A 44 6.66 -0.05 21.50
CA ASP A 44 5.24 0.25 21.58
C ASP A 44 4.93 1.70 21.22
N GLY A 45 5.73 2.63 21.74
CA GLY A 45 5.52 4.05 21.43
C GLY A 45 5.66 4.37 19.96
N SER A 46 6.62 3.71 19.30
CA SER A 46 6.82 3.92 17.87
C SER A 46 5.63 3.39 17.07
N VAL A 47 5.11 2.23 17.47
CA VAL A 47 3.95 1.65 16.79
C VAL A 47 2.76 2.58 16.91
N ARG A 48 2.50 3.11 18.10
CA ARG A 48 1.40 4.04 18.34
C ARG A 48 1.55 5.30 17.52
N LYS A 49 2.78 5.79 17.41
CA LYS A 49 3.04 7.02 16.66
C LYS A 49 2.73 6.84 15.18
N VAL A 50 3.18 5.73 14.59
CA VAL A 50 2.92 5.49 13.18
C VAL A 50 1.43 5.29 12.92
N LEU A 51 0.74 4.58 13.81
CA LEU A 51 -0.70 4.41 13.66
C LEU A 51 -1.42 5.75 13.71
N ALA A 52 -0.98 6.66 14.60
CA ALA A 52 -1.57 8.00 14.68
C ALA A 52 -1.35 8.79 13.38
N ILE A 53 -0.16 8.67 12.81
CA ILE A 53 0.15 9.32 11.54
C ILE A 53 -0.77 8.77 10.43
N LEU A 54 -0.97 7.46 10.40
CA LEU A 54 -1.83 6.84 9.40
C LEU A 54 -3.28 7.28 9.54
N ILE A 55 -3.73 7.50 10.78
CA ILE A 55 -5.07 8.04 11.01
C ILE A 55 -5.15 9.46 10.44
N THR A 56 -4.14 10.27 10.72
CA THR A 56 -4.11 11.65 10.21
C THR A 56 -4.10 11.67 8.68
N LYS A 57 -3.40 10.73 8.06
CA LYS A 57 -3.35 10.65 6.60
C LYS A 57 -4.63 10.08 5.98
N GLY A 58 -5.51 9.53 6.80
CA GLY A 58 -6.79 9.00 6.31
C GLY A 58 -6.75 7.55 5.87
N TYR A 59 -5.70 6.82 6.21
CA TYR A 59 -5.58 5.41 5.83
C TYR A 59 -6.11 4.44 6.87
N VAL A 60 -6.24 4.89 8.12
CA VAL A 60 -6.58 4.03 9.24
C VAL A 60 -7.61 4.71 10.12
N THR A 61 -8.52 3.93 10.67
CA THR A 61 -9.41 4.41 11.71
C THR A 61 -9.28 3.48 12.90
N ARG A 62 -9.73 3.93 14.05
CA ARG A 62 -9.69 3.09 15.22
C ARG A 62 -11.02 3.18 15.96
N ARG A 63 -11.31 2.14 16.69
CA ARG A 63 -12.47 2.13 17.60
C ARG A 63 -12.03 1.57 18.92
N ARG A 64 -12.82 1.82 19.93
CA ARG A 64 -12.51 1.35 21.25
C ARG A 64 -13.27 0.07 21.52
N GLU A 65 -12.59 -0.88 22.13
CA GLU A 65 -13.24 -2.09 22.59
C GLU A 65 -12.69 -2.38 23.99
N GLY A 66 -13.52 -2.16 25.00
CA GLY A 66 -13.05 -2.25 26.37
C GLY A 66 -11.98 -1.19 26.60
N ARG A 67 -10.80 -1.62 27.01
CA ARG A 67 -9.68 -0.72 27.24
C ARG A 67 -8.74 -0.63 26.06
N ALA A 68 -8.97 -1.45 25.08
CA ALA A 68 -8.09 -1.51 23.93
C ALA A 68 -8.64 -0.67 22.79
N HIS A 69 -7.75 -0.20 21.95
CA HIS A 69 -8.12 0.38 20.68
C HIS A 69 -7.84 -0.63 19.59
N LEU A 70 -8.76 -0.75 18.65
CA LEU A 70 -8.57 -1.62 17.49
C LEU A 70 -8.48 -0.75 16.26
N TYR A 71 -7.51 -1.04 15.43
CA TYR A 71 -7.20 -0.26 14.23
C TYR A 71 -7.55 -1.07 13.00
N ARG A 72 -8.07 -0.40 11.99
CA ARG A 72 -8.32 -1.06 10.71
C ARG A 72 -8.10 -0.09 9.57
N ALA A 73 -7.80 -0.67 8.40
CA ALA A 73 -7.59 0.13 7.21
C ALA A 73 -8.92 0.71 6.73
N THR A 74 -8.90 1.97 6.31
CA THR A 74 -10.06 2.62 5.70
C THR A 74 -9.91 2.73 4.20
N VAL A 75 -8.71 2.50 3.69
CA VAL A 75 -8.44 2.54 2.24
C VAL A 75 -8.18 1.10 1.79
N PRO A 76 -8.93 0.60 0.81
CA PRO A 76 -8.69 -0.74 0.30
C PRO A 76 -7.28 -0.87 -0.27
N GLN A 77 -6.72 -2.08 -0.16
CA GLN A 77 -5.36 -2.33 -0.62
C GLN A 77 -5.18 -1.97 -2.09
N GLN A 78 -6.15 -2.30 -2.92
CA GLN A 78 -6.05 -2.00 -4.34
C GLN A 78 -5.98 -0.50 -4.61
N GLU A 79 -6.77 0.25 -3.87
CA GLU A 79 -6.75 1.71 -4.01
C GLU A 79 -5.40 2.29 -3.61
N ALA A 80 -4.81 1.77 -2.53
CA ALA A 80 -3.51 2.22 -2.07
C ALA A 80 -2.43 1.87 -3.10
N ARG A 81 -2.48 0.66 -3.68
CA ARG A 81 -1.55 0.29 -4.74
C ARG A 81 -1.65 1.24 -5.92
N HIS A 82 -2.88 1.57 -6.30
CA HIS A 82 -3.10 2.47 -7.43
C HIS A 82 -2.49 3.84 -7.16
N SER A 83 -2.69 4.35 -5.96
CA SER A 83 -2.12 5.65 -5.58
C SER A 83 -0.60 5.63 -5.59
N LEU A 84 0.00 4.55 -5.08
CA LEU A 84 1.45 4.41 -5.07
C LEU A 84 2.02 4.37 -6.48
N VAL A 85 1.37 3.62 -7.37
CA VAL A 85 1.80 3.53 -8.74
C VAL A 85 1.68 4.88 -9.45
N ALA A 86 0.55 5.57 -9.24
CA ALA A 86 0.32 6.87 -9.85
C ALA A 86 1.36 7.88 -9.39
N ASP A 87 1.68 7.85 -8.09
CA ASP A 87 2.66 8.77 -7.55
C ASP A 87 4.05 8.51 -8.13
N LEU A 88 4.43 7.23 -8.19
CA LEU A 88 5.72 6.85 -8.75
C LEU A 88 5.81 7.23 -10.23
N LEU A 89 4.74 6.96 -10.96
CA LEU A 89 4.69 7.29 -12.39
C LEU A 89 4.96 8.77 -12.61
N GLY A 90 4.33 9.64 -11.82
CA GLY A 90 4.52 11.07 -11.97
C GLY A 90 5.90 11.54 -11.52
N ARG A 91 6.35 11.05 -10.37
CA ARG A 91 7.57 11.57 -9.76
C ARG A 91 8.84 11.00 -10.39
N ALA A 92 8.85 9.71 -10.71
CA ALA A 92 10.06 9.06 -11.20
C ALA A 92 10.10 8.90 -12.71
N PHE A 93 8.94 8.90 -13.36
CA PHE A 93 8.87 8.59 -14.78
C PHE A 93 8.22 9.69 -15.62
N GLY A 94 8.04 10.85 -15.01
CA GLY A 94 7.49 12.00 -15.75
C GLY A 94 6.15 11.74 -16.41
N GLY A 95 5.38 10.81 -15.88
CA GLY A 95 4.08 10.46 -16.44
C GLY A 95 4.12 9.43 -17.55
N SER A 96 5.29 8.92 -17.89
CA SER A 96 5.42 7.96 -18.99
C SER A 96 5.27 6.52 -18.51
N ALA A 97 4.11 5.94 -18.77
CA ALA A 97 3.86 4.54 -18.43
C ALA A 97 4.79 3.61 -19.22
N ALA A 98 5.06 3.96 -20.47
CA ALA A 98 5.97 3.14 -21.29
C ALA A 98 7.36 3.09 -20.68
N LEU A 99 7.86 4.24 -20.19
CA LEU A 99 9.16 4.28 -19.56
C LEU A 99 9.19 3.45 -18.28
N MET A 100 8.11 3.51 -17.53
CA MET A 100 7.99 2.72 -16.30
C MET A 100 8.02 1.23 -16.61
N VAL A 101 7.27 0.80 -17.62
CA VAL A 101 7.25 -0.61 -18.02
C VAL A 101 8.63 -1.03 -18.53
N ALA A 102 9.28 -0.18 -19.34
CA ALA A 102 10.62 -0.48 -19.82
C ALA A 102 11.59 -0.69 -18.67
N SER A 103 11.48 0.14 -17.63
CA SER A 103 12.34 0.01 -16.47
C SER A 103 12.11 -1.31 -15.74
N LEU A 104 10.86 -1.73 -15.64
CA LEU A 104 10.53 -3.03 -15.04
C LEU A 104 11.14 -4.18 -15.85
N LEU A 105 11.04 -4.10 -17.16
CA LEU A 105 11.52 -5.17 -18.02
C LEU A 105 13.03 -5.27 -18.08
N ASP A 106 13.72 -4.14 -17.88
CA ASP A 106 15.19 -4.13 -17.84
C ASP A 106 15.72 -4.76 -16.56
N GLY A 107 14.93 -4.76 -15.50
CA GLY A 107 15.36 -5.31 -14.24
C GLY A 107 15.14 -6.81 -14.17
N ARG A 108 15.35 -7.36 -12.98
CA ARG A 108 15.19 -8.79 -12.78
C ARG A 108 13.91 -9.12 -12.00
N ASP A 109 13.06 -8.13 -11.82
CA ASP A 109 11.85 -8.30 -11.03
C ASP A 109 10.70 -8.91 -11.82
N VAL A 110 10.82 -8.95 -13.15
CA VAL A 110 9.78 -9.49 -14.02
C VAL A 110 10.22 -10.84 -14.56
N ARG A 111 9.41 -11.85 -14.31
CA ARG A 111 9.70 -13.22 -14.73
C ARG A 111 8.92 -13.57 -15.99
N ALA A 112 9.27 -14.72 -16.60
CA ALA A 112 8.59 -15.15 -17.82
C ALA A 112 7.08 -15.28 -17.63
N GLY A 113 6.66 -15.82 -16.50
CA GLY A 113 5.23 -15.94 -16.21
C GLY A 113 4.54 -14.59 -16.11
N ASP A 114 5.25 -13.59 -15.57
CA ASP A 114 4.73 -12.24 -15.50
C ASP A 114 4.53 -11.64 -16.89
N ILE A 115 5.44 -11.92 -17.80
CA ILE A 115 5.34 -11.40 -19.17
C ILE A 115 4.03 -11.87 -19.80
N GLU A 116 3.71 -13.16 -19.66
CA GLU A 116 2.48 -13.67 -20.23
C GLU A 116 1.24 -13.04 -19.59
N ALA A 117 1.27 -12.87 -18.28
CA ALA A 117 0.16 -12.25 -17.57
C ALA A 117 -0.01 -10.80 -18.00
N ILE A 118 1.11 -10.08 -18.16
CA ILE A 118 1.06 -8.68 -18.58
C ILE A 118 0.50 -8.56 -20.00
N LYS A 119 0.90 -9.46 -20.88
CA LYS A 119 0.35 -9.45 -22.26
C LYS A 119 -1.17 -9.62 -22.24
N LYS A 120 -1.65 -10.49 -21.38
CA LYS A 120 -3.10 -10.70 -21.24
C LYS A 120 -3.79 -9.44 -20.77
N LEU A 121 -3.20 -8.78 -19.76
CA LEU A 121 -3.77 -7.55 -19.23
C LEU A 121 -3.84 -6.47 -20.31
N ILE A 122 -2.80 -6.37 -21.12
CA ILE A 122 -2.77 -5.38 -22.20
C ILE A 122 -3.87 -5.69 -23.22
N ALA A 123 -3.98 -6.97 -23.60
CA ALA A 123 -4.99 -7.38 -24.58
C ALA A 123 -6.40 -7.08 -24.09
N GLU A 124 -6.65 -7.32 -22.79
CA GLU A 124 -7.95 -7.03 -22.20
C GLU A 124 -8.26 -5.54 -22.21
N ARG A 125 -7.26 -4.72 -21.89
CA ARG A 125 -7.43 -3.29 -21.89
C ARG A 125 -7.73 -2.77 -23.29
N GLU A 126 -7.04 -3.32 -24.28
CA GLU A 126 -7.27 -2.91 -25.67
C GLU A 126 -8.67 -3.24 -26.12
N ARG A 127 -9.21 -4.38 -25.67
CA ARG A 127 -10.58 -4.74 -26.00
C ARG A 127 -11.58 -3.77 -25.36
N GLU A 128 -11.29 -3.35 -24.12
CA GLU A 128 -12.15 -2.40 -23.44
C GLU A 128 -12.18 -1.04 -24.10
N ASP A 129 -11.07 -0.67 -24.72
CA ASP A 129 -10.96 0.64 -25.35
C ASP A 129 -11.56 0.69 -26.75
N GLN A 130 -11.99 -0.44 -27.29
CA GLN A 130 -12.61 -0.46 -28.61
C GLN A 130 -14.06 -0.02 -28.54
N PRO A 131 -14.55 0.73 -29.56
CA PRO A 131 -15.94 1.18 -29.58
C PRO A 131 -16.90 0.02 -29.81
#